data_242be135f4d7ed3153da15ed769fed2d
#
_entry.id   242be135f4d7ed3153da15ed769fed2d
#
_cell.length_a   1.000
_cell.length_b   1.000
_cell.length_c   1.000
_cell.angle_alpha   90.00
_cell.angle_beta   90.00
_cell.angle_gamma   90.00
#
_symmetry.space_group_name_H-M   'P 1'
#
loop_
_entity.id
_entity.type
_entity.pdbx_description
1 polymer ?
#
loop_
_entity_poly.entity_id
_entity_poly.type
_entity_poly.pdbx_seq_one_letter_code
_entity_poly.pdbx_strand_id
1 'polypeptide(L)'
;MNKFFKLLCIIVVVNGCHKPCNEPDYNFTVFESFSPERDSMNIGDTLYLNCEIPKMEKDINTGQVINFSNLGNLGDNLVISNISKFHDAKREAADSFSYFNIYGKIYSDNNGAKQFQFMETDSSYRLKVGLILLKAGSYVLTIPDATGIYRNGHVKCGVGNYAVLNSNVNKHLYLFEDLWGPIISTYDRNRSYCIKVK
;
A
#
# COMPACT_ATOMS: atom_id res chain seq x y z
N MET A 1 58.74 -11.24 -12.32
CA MET A 1 57.48 -11.92 -12.70
C MET A 1 56.60 -11.97 -11.46
N ASN A 2 55.73 -11.04 -11.15
CA ASN A 2 54.71 -11.20 -10.08
C ASN A 2 53.83 -9.97 -9.79
N LYS A 3 54.15 -8.80 -10.38
CA LYS A 3 53.28 -7.62 -10.20
C LYS A 3 52.15 -7.53 -11.22
N PHE A 4 52.36 -8.04 -12.44
CA PHE A 4 51.34 -8.05 -13.48
C PHE A 4 50.22 -9.07 -13.22
N PHE A 5 50.55 -10.21 -12.61
CA PHE A 5 49.58 -11.27 -12.29
C PHE A 5 48.62 -10.85 -11.14
N LYS A 6 49.10 -10.08 -10.17
CA LYS A 6 48.26 -9.53 -9.09
C LYS A 6 47.29 -8.46 -9.58
N LEU A 7 47.69 -7.67 -10.57
CA LEU A 7 46.83 -6.66 -11.16
C LEU A 7 45.70 -7.26 -12.01
N LEU A 8 46.00 -8.37 -12.71
CA LEU A 8 45.00 -9.08 -13.53
C LEU A 8 43.93 -9.75 -12.65
N CYS A 9 44.30 -10.29 -11.49
CA CYS A 9 43.35 -10.88 -10.55
C CYS A 9 42.42 -9.84 -9.90
N ILE A 10 42.90 -8.62 -9.69
CA ILE A 10 42.08 -7.53 -9.11
C ILE A 10 41.04 -7.03 -10.12
N ILE A 11 41.37 -6.98 -11.40
CA ILE A 11 40.44 -6.56 -12.48
C ILE A 11 39.31 -7.59 -12.67
N VAL A 12 39.59 -8.88 -12.47
CA VAL A 12 38.56 -9.93 -12.59
C VAL A 12 37.56 -9.93 -11.41
N VAL A 13 38.00 -9.48 -10.23
CA VAL A 13 37.13 -9.44 -9.03
C VAL A 13 36.18 -8.23 -9.07
N VAL A 14 36.52 -7.16 -9.77
CA VAL A 14 35.65 -5.94 -9.87
C VAL A 14 34.54 -6.08 -10.91
N ASN A 15 34.67 -7.03 -11.85
CA ASN A 15 33.61 -7.40 -12.79
C ASN A 15 32.64 -8.47 -12.23
N GLY A 16 32.53 -8.58 -10.92
CA GLY A 16 31.54 -9.41 -10.22
C GLY A 16 30.13 -8.95 -10.58
N CYS A 17 29.64 -9.54 -11.62
CA CYS A 17 28.30 -9.69 -12.14
C CYS A 17 27.17 -9.07 -11.29
N HIS A 18 26.93 -7.79 -11.43
CA HIS A 18 25.56 -7.32 -11.39
C HIS A 18 24.93 -7.73 -12.73
N LYS A 19 24.25 -8.89 -12.76
CA LYS A 19 23.34 -9.16 -13.87
C LYS A 19 22.39 -7.98 -13.94
N PRO A 20 22.36 -7.24 -15.06
CA PRO A 20 21.35 -6.19 -15.20
C PRO A 20 19.98 -6.83 -15.05
N CYS A 21 19.09 -6.16 -14.34
CA CYS A 21 17.71 -6.56 -14.26
C CYS A 21 17.11 -6.39 -15.66
N ASN A 22 16.80 -7.48 -16.34
CA ASN A 22 16.18 -7.47 -17.67
C ASN A 22 14.64 -7.54 -17.59
N GLU A 23 14.06 -7.58 -16.40
CA GLU A 23 12.61 -7.47 -16.26
C GLU A 23 12.20 -6.01 -16.42
N PRO A 24 11.25 -5.72 -17.33
CA PRO A 24 10.68 -4.39 -17.45
C PRO A 24 9.90 -4.03 -16.18
N ASP A 25 9.75 -2.74 -15.93
CA ASP A 25 8.99 -2.20 -14.81
C ASP A 25 7.51 -2.13 -15.20
N TYR A 26 6.69 -3.04 -14.70
CA TYR A 26 5.27 -3.13 -15.00
C TYR A 26 4.45 -2.22 -14.08
N ASN A 27 3.32 -1.72 -14.59
CA ASN A 27 2.41 -0.88 -13.82
C ASN A 27 0.99 -1.46 -13.88
N PHE A 28 0.34 -1.58 -12.73
CA PHE A 28 -1.03 -2.07 -12.63
C PHE A 28 -1.84 -1.31 -11.59
N THR A 29 -3.16 -1.47 -11.60
CA THR A 29 -4.05 -0.82 -10.65
C THR A 29 -4.59 -1.84 -9.67
N VAL A 30 -4.54 -1.49 -8.39
CA VAL A 30 -5.09 -2.29 -7.29
C VAL A 30 -6.33 -1.59 -6.75
N PHE A 31 -7.38 -2.35 -6.48
CA PHE A 31 -8.60 -1.83 -5.92
C PHE A 31 -8.77 -2.31 -4.48
N GLU A 32 -8.84 -1.36 -3.56
CA GLU A 32 -9.13 -1.60 -2.18
C GLU A 32 -10.50 -1.04 -1.78
N SER A 33 -11.11 -1.62 -0.77
CA SER A 33 -12.42 -1.18 -0.29
C SER A 33 -12.51 -1.21 1.23
N PHE A 34 -13.34 -0.33 1.76
CA PHE A 34 -13.74 -0.33 3.17
C PHE A 34 -15.16 -0.89 3.33
N SER A 35 -15.37 -1.73 4.34
CA SER A 35 -16.69 -2.29 4.65
C SER A 35 -16.93 -2.41 6.18
N PRO A 36 -18.15 -2.17 6.69
CA PRO A 36 -19.33 -1.74 5.93
C PRO A 36 -19.15 -0.33 5.36
N GLU A 37 -19.77 -0.06 4.21
CA GLU A 37 -19.75 1.27 3.59
C GLU A 37 -20.75 2.18 4.31
N ARG A 38 -20.25 2.91 5.31
CA ARG A 38 -21.03 3.82 6.16
C ARG A 38 -20.27 5.10 6.39
N ASP A 39 -20.99 6.22 6.48
CA ASP A 39 -20.43 7.54 6.81
C ASP A 39 -20.16 7.70 8.31
N SER A 40 -20.85 6.93 9.14
CA SER A 40 -20.66 6.95 10.60
C SER A 40 -20.80 5.58 11.23
N MET A 41 -19.99 5.36 12.28
CA MET A 41 -19.94 4.16 13.10
C MET A 41 -19.72 4.53 14.56
N ASN A 42 -19.98 3.61 15.48
CA ASN A 42 -19.77 3.84 16.91
C ASN A 42 -18.39 3.38 17.35
N ILE A 43 -17.92 3.90 18.49
CA ILE A 43 -16.74 3.34 19.16
C ILE A 43 -16.99 1.85 19.45
N GLY A 44 -16.00 1.01 19.17
CA GLY A 44 -16.07 -0.44 19.28
C GLY A 44 -16.52 -1.16 18.01
N ASP A 45 -17.14 -0.46 17.06
CA ASP A 45 -17.45 -1.06 15.76
C ASP A 45 -16.17 -1.37 14.98
N THR A 46 -16.27 -2.26 13.99
CA THR A 46 -15.15 -2.65 13.15
C THR A 46 -15.38 -2.25 11.70
N LEU A 47 -14.44 -1.48 11.15
CA LEU A 47 -14.30 -1.19 9.71
C LEU A 47 -13.28 -2.16 9.13
N TYR A 48 -13.58 -2.79 8.00
CA TYR A 48 -12.66 -3.72 7.33
C TYR A 48 -12.05 -3.07 6.09
N LEU A 49 -10.74 -3.10 5.99
CA LEU A 49 -10.00 -2.87 4.75
C LEU A 49 -9.88 -4.20 4.01
N ASN A 50 -10.28 -4.24 2.75
CA ASN A 50 -10.26 -5.44 1.91
C ASN A 50 -9.53 -5.15 0.61
N CYS A 51 -8.68 -6.08 0.20
CA CYS A 51 -8.04 -6.08 -1.11
C CYS A 51 -7.78 -7.51 -1.57
N GLU A 52 -7.97 -7.75 -2.87
CA GLU A 52 -7.56 -8.98 -3.53
C GLU A 52 -6.94 -8.63 -4.89
N ILE A 53 -5.71 -9.07 -5.10
CA ILE A 53 -4.93 -8.82 -6.31
C ILE A 53 -4.72 -10.15 -7.01
N PRO A 54 -5.28 -10.39 -8.20
CA PRO A 54 -4.99 -11.58 -8.98
C PRO A 54 -3.50 -11.70 -9.29
N LYS A 55 -2.97 -12.92 -9.37
CA LYS A 55 -1.58 -13.13 -9.81
C LYS A 55 -1.36 -12.83 -11.29
N MET A 56 -2.43 -12.84 -12.08
CA MET A 56 -2.40 -12.48 -13.49
C MET A 56 -3.00 -11.08 -13.63
N GLU A 57 -2.14 -10.09 -13.77
CA GLU A 57 -2.52 -8.70 -13.89
C GLU A 57 -2.13 -8.11 -15.26
N LYS A 58 -2.88 -7.11 -15.68
CA LYS A 58 -2.65 -6.43 -16.94
C LYS A 58 -1.77 -5.20 -16.71
N ASP A 59 -0.61 -5.17 -17.35
CA ASP A 59 0.22 -3.97 -17.36
C ASP A 59 -0.49 -2.82 -18.06
N ILE A 60 -0.59 -1.68 -17.40
CA ILE A 60 -1.31 -0.50 -17.90
C ILE A 60 -0.66 0.05 -19.17
N ASN A 61 0.67 -0.01 -19.26
CA ASN A 61 1.41 0.62 -20.34
C ASN A 61 1.36 -0.19 -21.63
N THR A 62 1.50 -1.52 -21.52
CA THR A 62 1.62 -2.39 -22.69
C THR A 62 0.33 -3.19 -22.96
N GLY A 63 -0.55 -3.31 -21.98
CA GLY A 63 -1.75 -4.13 -22.05
C GLY A 63 -1.46 -5.63 -21.98
N GLN A 64 -0.22 -6.06 -21.77
CA GLN A 64 0.14 -7.45 -21.62
C GLN A 64 -0.32 -8.00 -20.27
N VAL A 65 -0.74 -9.26 -20.26
CA VAL A 65 -1.05 -9.97 -19.01
C VAL A 65 0.23 -10.56 -18.46
N ILE A 66 0.58 -10.14 -17.25
CA ILE A 66 1.82 -10.50 -16.57
C ILE A 66 1.50 -11.38 -15.37
N ASN A 67 2.31 -12.41 -15.17
CA ASN A 67 2.23 -13.24 -13.97
C ASN A 67 3.08 -12.61 -12.84
N PHE A 68 2.41 -12.16 -11.80
CA PHE A 68 3.02 -11.57 -10.60
C PHE A 68 3.20 -12.57 -9.44
N SER A 69 3.28 -13.86 -9.71
CA SER A 69 3.55 -14.86 -8.66
C SER A 69 4.90 -14.65 -7.98
N ASN A 70 4.98 -15.08 -6.71
CA ASN A 70 6.22 -15.05 -5.92
C ASN A 70 6.79 -13.65 -5.67
N LEU A 71 5.92 -12.68 -5.36
CA LEU A 71 6.35 -11.34 -4.95
C LEU A 71 6.81 -11.35 -3.49
N GLY A 72 8.03 -10.84 -3.25
CA GLY A 72 8.64 -10.89 -1.92
C GLY A 72 8.14 -9.84 -0.94
N ASN A 73 7.63 -8.73 -1.46
CA ASN A 73 7.32 -7.55 -0.65
C ASN A 73 6.00 -6.88 -1.03
N LEU A 74 5.03 -7.67 -1.50
CA LEU A 74 3.73 -7.09 -1.78
C LEU A 74 3.07 -6.66 -0.47
N GLY A 75 2.97 -5.37 -0.28
CA GLY A 75 2.45 -4.75 0.94
C GLY A 75 1.93 -3.36 0.67
N ASP A 76 1.24 -2.81 1.62
CA ASP A 76 0.68 -1.47 1.55
C ASP A 76 0.76 -0.75 2.89
N ASN A 77 0.47 0.54 2.87
CA ASN A 77 0.43 1.39 4.04
C ASN A 77 -0.96 2.01 4.17
N LEU A 78 -1.45 2.14 5.38
CA LEU A 78 -2.65 2.91 5.68
C LEU A 78 -2.27 4.14 6.48
N VAL A 79 -2.56 5.30 5.92
CA VAL A 79 -2.43 6.59 6.58
C VAL A 79 -3.81 7.01 7.09
N ILE A 80 -3.92 7.27 8.38
CA ILE A 80 -5.14 7.76 9.01
C ILE A 80 -4.88 9.14 9.59
N SER A 81 -5.67 10.12 9.18
CA SER A 81 -5.58 11.48 9.70
C SER A 81 -6.91 11.92 10.30
N ASN A 82 -6.82 12.64 11.42
CA ASN A 82 -7.99 13.30 11.98
C ASN A 82 -8.35 14.51 11.11
N ILE A 83 -9.57 14.55 10.60
CA ILE A 83 -10.01 15.61 9.67
C ILE A 83 -9.96 16.99 10.35
N SER A 84 -10.38 17.09 11.61
CA SER A 84 -10.38 18.39 12.33
C SER A 84 -8.96 18.94 12.57
N LYS A 85 -7.93 18.11 12.43
CA LYS A 85 -6.51 18.45 12.63
C LYS A 85 -5.68 18.34 11.36
N PHE A 86 -6.32 18.32 10.20
CA PHE A 86 -5.66 17.95 8.93
C PHE A 86 -4.43 18.82 8.60
N HIS A 87 -4.44 20.09 8.96
CA HIS A 87 -3.31 21.00 8.77
C HIS A 87 -2.32 21.04 9.94
N ASP A 88 -2.58 20.29 11.01
CA ASP A 88 -1.68 20.23 12.16
C ASP A 88 -0.56 19.21 11.92
N ALA A 89 0.61 19.45 12.51
CA ALA A 89 1.70 18.47 12.53
C ALA A 89 1.31 17.16 13.26
N LYS A 90 0.27 17.19 14.11
CA LYS A 90 -0.27 16.05 14.88
C LYS A 90 -1.56 15.50 14.27
N ARG A 91 -1.73 15.56 12.96
CA ARG A 91 -2.92 15.04 12.26
C ARG A 91 -3.03 13.52 12.27
N GLU A 92 -1.92 12.81 12.46
CA GLU A 92 -1.87 11.36 12.46
C GLU A 92 -2.74 10.78 13.58
N ALA A 93 -3.57 9.83 13.23
CA ALA A 93 -4.59 9.27 14.09
C ALA A 93 -4.64 7.72 14.07
N ALA A 94 -3.55 7.07 13.68
CA ALA A 94 -3.48 5.61 13.63
C ALA A 94 -3.74 4.96 15.01
N ASP A 95 -3.40 5.64 16.09
CA ASP A 95 -3.65 5.22 17.49
C ASP A 95 -5.12 5.39 17.93
N SER A 96 -5.97 5.97 17.08
CA SER A 96 -7.43 6.03 17.28
C SER A 96 -8.14 4.75 16.86
N PHE A 97 -7.38 3.77 16.39
CA PHE A 97 -7.85 2.47 15.91
C PHE A 97 -7.00 1.35 16.52
N SER A 98 -7.62 0.22 16.78
CA SER A 98 -6.92 -1.05 17.02
C SER A 98 -7.05 -1.92 15.78
N TYR A 99 -6.07 -2.79 15.55
CA TYR A 99 -5.95 -3.52 14.30
C TYR A 99 -5.84 -5.02 14.56
N PHE A 100 -6.50 -5.81 13.71
CA PHE A 100 -6.28 -7.25 13.65
C PHE A 100 -6.35 -7.74 12.20
N ASN A 101 -5.56 -8.74 11.87
CA ASN A 101 -5.53 -9.33 10.55
C ASN A 101 -6.48 -10.54 10.45
N ILE A 102 -7.15 -10.64 9.29
CA ILE A 102 -7.89 -11.83 8.87
C ILE A 102 -7.08 -12.54 7.78
N TYR A 103 -6.64 -11.79 6.78
CA TYR A 103 -5.67 -12.22 5.77
C TYR A 103 -4.53 -11.21 5.71
N GLY A 104 -3.30 -11.72 5.51
CA GLY A 104 -2.12 -10.91 5.50
C GLY A 104 -1.50 -10.70 6.88
N LYS A 105 -0.56 -9.78 6.99
CA LYS A 105 0.14 -9.45 8.23
C LYS A 105 0.14 -7.94 8.44
N ILE A 106 0.15 -7.53 9.71
CA ILE A 106 0.20 -6.13 10.13
C ILE A 106 1.54 -5.88 10.79
N TYR A 107 2.22 -4.83 10.36
CA TYR A 107 3.44 -4.32 10.96
C TYR A 107 3.21 -2.89 11.43
N SER A 108 3.79 -2.53 12.58
CA SER A 108 3.85 -1.14 13.01
C SER A 108 5.23 -0.60 12.63
N ASP A 109 5.27 0.54 11.97
CA ASP A 109 6.52 1.26 11.81
C ASP A 109 6.77 2.20 13.00
N ASN A 110 7.97 2.78 13.06
CA ASN A 110 8.36 3.71 14.11
C ASN A 110 7.69 5.09 13.98
N ASN A 111 6.98 5.34 12.87
CA ASN A 111 6.35 6.63 12.55
C ASN A 111 4.83 6.61 12.76
N GLY A 112 4.27 5.52 13.33
CA GLY A 112 2.84 5.42 13.61
C GLY A 112 1.96 5.00 12.43
N ALA A 113 2.49 4.91 11.20
CA ALA A 113 1.78 4.32 10.08
C ALA A 113 1.61 2.81 10.27
N LYS A 114 0.56 2.24 9.73
CA LYS A 114 0.35 0.80 9.70
C LYS A 114 0.74 0.25 8.34
N GLN A 115 1.68 -0.68 8.36
CA GLN A 115 2.12 -1.38 7.17
C GLN A 115 1.46 -2.75 7.12
N PHE A 116 1.02 -3.15 5.96
CA PHE A 116 0.39 -4.44 5.71
C PHE A 116 1.21 -5.23 4.70
N GLN A 117 1.25 -6.53 4.88
CA GLN A 117 1.77 -7.46 3.87
C GLN A 117 0.65 -8.39 3.45
N PHE A 118 0.46 -8.54 2.15
CA PHE A 118 -0.53 -9.43 1.58
C PHE A 118 -0.17 -10.90 1.84
N MET A 119 -1.18 -11.72 2.01
CA MET A 119 -1.05 -13.17 2.03
C MET A 119 -1.13 -13.70 0.61
N GLU A 120 -0.11 -14.39 0.17
CA GLU A 120 -0.12 -15.08 -1.12
C GLU A 120 -0.97 -16.36 -1.03
N THR A 121 -1.84 -16.56 -2.02
CA THR A 121 -2.62 -17.79 -2.26
C THR A 121 -2.23 -18.40 -3.60
N ASP A 122 -2.90 -19.46 -4.04
CA ASP A 122 -2.61 -20.07 -5.34
C ASP A 122 -2.90 -19.15 -6.52
N SER A 123 -3.95 -18.33 -6.43
CA SER A 123 -4.44 -17.48 -7.53
C SER A 123 -4.31 -15.98 -7.29
N SER A 124 -4.12 -15.53 -6.06
CA SER A 124 -4.18 -14.12 -5.71
C SER A 124 -3.31 -13.77 -4.50
N TYR A 125 -3.14 -12.49 -4.27
CA TYR A 125 -2.68 -11.89 -3.02
C TYR A 125 -3.87 -11.28 -2.30
N ARG A 126 -4.04 -11.58 -1.01
CA ARG A 126 -5.21 -11.15 -0.24
C ARG A 126 -4.80 -10.36 0.99
N LEU A 127 -5.51 -9.27 1.22
CA LEU A 127 -5.43 -8.48 2.44
C LEU A 127 -6.84 -8.31 2.98
N LYS A 128 -7.02 -8.61 4.27
CA LYS A 128 -8.23 -8.23 5.01
C LYS A 128 -7.85 -7.91 6.44
N VAL A 129 -8.04 -6.65 6.81
CA VAL A 129 -7.68 -6.10 8.11
C VAL A 129 -8.92 -5.50 8.75
N GLY A 130 -9.17 -5.83 10.01
CA GLY A 130 -10.18 -5.16 10.83
C GLY A 130 -9.56 -3.99 11.57
N LEU A 131 -10.23 -2.84 11.52
CA LEU A 131 -9.92 -1.61 12.24
C LEU A 131 -11.03 -1.39 13.28
N ILE A 132 -10.75 -1.64 14.56
CA ILE A 132 -11.67 -1.36 15.64
C ILE A 132 -11.54 0.12 16.01
N LEU A 133 -12.66 0.83 16.02
CA LEU A 133 -12.75 2.26 16.28
C LEU A 133 -12.66 2.52 17.79
N LEU A 134 -11.63 3.24 18.25
CA LEU A 134 -11.36 3.46 19.66
C LEU A 134 -11.70 4.87 20.15
N LYS A 135 -11.63 5.87 19.27
CA LYS A 135 -11.82 7.28 19.65
C LYS A 135 -12.82 7.95 18.74
N ALA A 136 -13.72 8.76 19.33
CA ALA A 136 -14.63 9.58 18.57
C ALA A 136 -13.88 10.65 17.74
N GLY A 137 -14.40 10.97 16.56
CA GLY A 137 -13.81 11.93 15.65
C GLY A 137 -14.20 11.71 14.21
N SER A 138 -13.77 12.59 13.32
CA SER A 138 -13.88 12.40 11.87
C SER A 138 -12.50 12.11 11.30
N TYR A 139 -12.39 11.07 10.49
CA TYR A 139 -11.12 10.55 9.99
C TYR A 139 -11.14 10.41 8.48
N VAL A 140 -9.99 10.70 7.86
CA VAL A 140 -9.70 10.33 6.49
C VAL A 140 -8.67 9.21 6.48
N LEU A 141 -9.01 8.13 5.78
CA LEU A 141 -8.17 6.96 5.57
C LEU A 141 -7.67 7.02 4.12
N THR A 142 -6.36 6.98 3.92
CA THR A 142 -5.73 7.08 2.60
C THR A 142 -4.72 5.97 2.43
N ILE A 143 -4.76 5.32 1.27
CA ILE A 143 -3.85 4.25 0.91
C ILE A 143 -2.93 4.77 -0.20
N PRO A 144 -1.63 4.94 0.06
CA PRO A 144 -0.68 5.41 -0.93
C PRO A 144 -0.35 4.33 -1.98
N ASP A 145 0.22 4.73 -3.11
CA ASP A 145 0.77 3.78 -4.09
C ASP A 145 1.95 3.02 -3.52
N ALA A 146 2.10 1.78 -3.97
CA ALA A 146 3.31 1.02 -3.73
C ALA A 146 4.21 1.00 -4.96
N THR A 147 5.50 1.15 -4.72
CA THR A 147 6.54 1.15 -5.74
C THR A 147 7.64 0.16 -5.38
N GLY A 148 8.40 -0.28 -6.39
CA GLY A 148 9.57 -1.12 -6.17
C GLY A 148 9.23 -2.54 -5.73
N ILE A 149 8.15 -3.12 -6.25
CA ILE A 149 7.80 -4.52 -6.02
C ILE A 149 8.85 -5.40 -6.70
N TYR A 150 9.28 -6.45 -6.03
CA TYR A 150 10.27 -7.39 -6.55
C TYR A 150 9.88 -8.86 -6.28
N ARG A 151 10.44 -9.79 -7.07
CA ARG A 151 10.27 -11.22 -6.83
C ARG A 151 11.19 -11.71 -5.72
N ASN A 152 10.76 -12.71 -4.97
CA ASN A 152 11.61 -13.39 -4.00
C ASN A 152 12.90 -13.91 -4.66
N GLY A 153 14.04 -13.64 -4.01
CA GLY A 153 15.36 -13.99 -4.54
C GLY A 153 15.95 -12.98 -5.54
N HIS A 154 15.19 -11.95 -5.97
CA HIS A 154 15.61 -10.95 -6.93
C HIS A 154 15.47 -9.51 -6.37
N VAL A 155 15.93 -9.30 -5.16
CA VAL A 155 15.74 -8.05 -4.37
C VAL A 155 16.19 -6.77 -5.09
N LYS A 156 16.96 -6.87 -6.16
CA LYS A 156 17.46 -5.72 -6.92
C LYS A 156 16.74 -5.50 -8.25
N CYS A 157 15.81 -6.38 -8.61
CA CYS A 157 15.06 -6.26 -9.85
C CYS A 157 13.61 -5.94 -9.52
N GLY A 158 13.25 -4.67 -9.60
CA GLY A 158 11.86 -4.24 -9.55
C GLY A 158 11.06 -4.99 -10.63
N VAL A 159 9.88 -5.46 -10.29
CA VAL A 159 8.95 -6.11 -11.22
C VAL A 159 7.81 -5.18 -11.57
N GLY A 160 7.55 -4.19 -10.71
CA GLY A 160 6.48 -3.26 -10.99
C GLY A 160 6.14 -2.29 -9.85
N ASN A 161 5.18 -1.47 -10.18
CA ASN A 161 4.55 -0.53 -9.28
C ASN A 161 3.04 -0.69 -9.39
N TYR A 162 2.29 -0.38 -8.35
CA TYR A 162 0.85 -0.33 -8.46
C TYR A 162 0.28 0.96 -7.90
N ALA A 163 -0.72 1.47 -8.63
CA ALA A 163 -1.57 2.55 -8.17
C ALA A 163 -2.73 1.95 -7.37
N VAL A 164 -2.98 2.48 -6.18
CA VAL A 164 -4.11 2.05 -5.35
C VAL A 164 -5.30 2.96 -5.57
N LEU A 165 -6.46 2.38 -5.80
CA LEU A 165 -7.73 3.08 -5.90
C LEU A 165 -8.72 2.52 -4.87
N ASN A 166 -9.42 3.41 -4.20
CA ASN A 166 -10.55 3.04 -3.36
C ASN A 166 -11.77 2.77 -4.24
N SER A 167 -12.26 1.55 -4.22
CA SER A 167 -13.39 1.09 -5.03
C SER A 167 -14.77 1.32 -4.40
N ASN A 168 -14.85 1.86 -3.18
CA ASN A 168 -16.13 2.22 -2.59
C ASN A 168 -16.90 3.20 -3.46
N VAL A 169 -18.19 2.96 -3.65
CA VAL A 169 -19.08 3.85 -4.42
C VAL A 169 -19.21 5.18 -3.68
N ASN A 170 -19.47 5.13 -2.39
CA ASN A 170 -19.53 6.30 -1.53
C ASN A 170 -18.29 6.36 -0.61
N LYS A 171 -17.43 7.31 -0.87
CA LYS A 171 -16.20 7.55 -0.10
C LYS A 171 -16.39 8.53 1.06
N HIS A 172 -17.59 9.08 1.21
CA HIS A 172 -18.00 10.05 2.23
C HIS A 172 -17.07 11.29 2.32
N LEU A 173 -16.53 11.72 1.19
CA LEU A 173 -15.54 12.81 1.12
C LEU A 173 -16.11 14.14 1.64
N TYR A 174 -17.43 14.31 1.62
CA TYR A 174 -18.09 15.49 2.18
C TYR A 174 -17.72 15.75 3.65
N LEU A 175 -17.42 14.69 4.44
CA LEU A 175 -16.97 14.83 5.82
C LEU A 175 -15.65 15.62 5.94
N PHE A 176 -14.83 15.59 4.90
CA PHE A 176 -13.62 16.38 4.79
C PHE A 176 -13.92 17.74 4.14
N GLU A 177 -14.67 17.73 3.05
CA GLU A 177 -14.93 18.90 2.20
C GLU A 177 -15.76 19.98 2.92
N ASP A 178 -16.63 19.60 3.84
CA ASP A 178 -17.40 20.52 4.68
C ASP A 178 -16.52 21.38 5.61
N LEU A 179 -15.35 20.87 6.00
CA LEU A 179 -14.43 21.57 6.90
C LEU A 179 -13.31 22.31 6.16
N TRP A 180 -12.81 21.75 5.08
CA TRP A 180 -11.60 22.22 4.42
C TRP A 180 -11.80 22.62 2.96
N GLY A 181 -13.01 22.46 2.44
CA GLY A 181 -13.30 22.66 1.02
C GLY A 181 -12.93 21.44 0.17
N PRO A 182 -13.20 21.51 -1.14
CA PRO A 182 -13.06 20.37 -2.03
C PRO A 182 -11.61 19.83 -2.06
N ILE A 183 -11.47 18.50 -2.02
CA ILE A 183 -10.19 17.85 -2.24
C ILE A 183 -9.79 18.10 -3.70
N ILE A 184 -8.79 18.96 -3.89
CA ILE A 184 -8.37 19.45 -5.22
C ILE A 184 -7.69 18.36 -6.04
N SER A 185 -6.94 17.46 -5.38
CA SER A 185 -6.23 16.38 -6.04
C SER A 185 -7.17 15.23 -6.41
N THR A 186 -7.32 14.94 -7.70
CA THR A 186 -8.03 13.74 -8.18
C THR A 186 -7.41 12.47 -7.62
N TYR A 187 -6.10 12.48 -7.40
CA TYR A 187 -5.34 11.42 -6.79
C TYR A 187 -5.85 11.10 -5.38
N ASP A 188 -5.95 12.12 -4.53
CA ASP A 188 -6.41 11.93 -3.14
C ASP A 188 -7.89 11.54 -3.08
N ARG A 189 -8.74 12.10 -3.95
CA ARG A 189 -10.16 11.73 -4.04
C ARG A 189 -10.37 10.25 -4.36
N ASN A 190 -9.52 9.68 -5.21
CA ASN A 190 -9.65 8.29 -5.65
C ASN A 190 -9.13 7.27 -4.63
N ARG A 191 -8.39 7.71 -3.61
CA ARG A 191 -7.73 6.84 -2.62
C ARG A 191 -8.26 6.99 -1.22
N SER A 192 -8.96 8.07 -0.96
CA SER A 192 -9.43 8.41 0.39
C SER A 192 -10.80 7.80 0.67
N TYR A 193 -11.01 7.47 1.93
CA TYR A 193 -12.29 7.11 2.51
C TYR A 193 -12.46 7.90 3.81
N CYS A 194 -13.61 8.56 4.01
CA CYS A 194 -13.88 9.32 5.21
C CYS A 194 -14.91 8.61 6.09
N ILE A 195 -14.73 8.71 7.40
CA ILE A 195 -15.65 8.12 8.38
C ILE A 195 -15.75 9.00 9.63
N LYS A 196 -16.95 9.10 10.19
CA LYS A 196 -17.21 9.71 11.48
C LYS A 196 -17.42 8.64 12.54
N VAL A 197 -16.66 8.72 13.63
CA VAL A 197 -16.80 7.84 14.82
C VAL A 197 -17.53 8.59 15.93
N LYS A 198 -18.59 7.98 16.47
CA LYS A 198 -19.46 8.56 17.52
C LYS A 198 -19.25 7.84 18.85
#